data_592c0e4ddce53a8465ed5958f8b886b0
#
_entry.id   592c0e4ddce53a8465ed5958f8b886b0
#
_cell.length_a   1.000
_cell.length_b   1.000
_cell.length_c   1.000
_cell.angle_alpha   90.00
_cell.angle_beta   90.00
_cell.angle_gamma   90.00
#
_symmetry.space_group_name_H-M   'P 1'
#
loop_
_entity.id
_entity.type
_entity.pdbx_description
1 polymer ?
#
loop_
_entity_poly.entity_id
_entity_poly.type
_entity_poly.pdbx_seq_one_letter_code
_entity_poly.pdbx_strand_id
1 'polypeptide(L)'
;MNMNKNSCLNLVFFIFTFCQLSVLTGCKESQQRSVLLELAAETHENYNLAEEEQTLARNGNDFSIKFFRKIVEEEGEKNVFVSTIGMFYSLNIINNGASGQTRQEICDALNIDTADMESVNKFCRRLMIGQAKEIEDEFFGSSYMRTATLFQAGNRVNIAPSFQEILQHDYFANIINGDIDGAQQQMIDKWCAVQTERLLSSFPVKETDDGSANLFVANFFNGRWVQKFDKESTKKEPFKGGISPMVNMMNKTENEEVFSYAKLDDFSMLMIPYAAGYRLYVILPDKIDGLASLLQSLDGKKLRTAMSQLKSYNHTYVKIPKFEVDYSLNANNCLASLGVGRMFSDHAELNRIQSEPMKIGEIVQKTKVILDEEGTRAGAITSGSFVSLGEEMNPTEAYFYADHPFAYIIQDPFDNYCFMGTFWGDSQVD
;
A
#
# COMPACT_ATOMS: atom_id res chain seq x y z
N MET A 1 45.59 36.84 41.47
CA MET A 1 44.23 37.29 41.17
C MET A 1 43.48 36.11 40.57
N ASN A 2 42.79 35.38 41.45
CA ASN A 2 42.12 34.14 41.14
C ASN A 2 40.72 34.44 40.56
N MET A 3 40.48 34.13 39.31
CA MET A 3 39.13 34.14 38.74
C MET A 3 38.52 32.75 38.82
N ASN A 4 37.33 32.73 39.37
CA ASN A 4 36.54 31.60 39.82
C ASN A 4 36.04 30.74 38.64
N LYS A 5 36.45 29.48 38.56
CA LYS A 5 36.05 28.51 37.50
C LYS A 5 34.68 27.89 37.72
N ASN A 6 33.86 28.33 38.68
CA ASN A 6 32.61 27.67 39.03
C ASN A 6 31.33 28.28 38.41
N SER A 7 31.44 29.39 37.64
CA SER A 7 30.26 30.01 37.05
C SER A 7 29.87 29.47 35.66
N CYS A 8 30.76 28.75 34.97
CA CYS A 8 30.46 28.19 33.63
C CYS A 8 29.81 26.80 33.67
N LEU A 9 29.91 26.08 34.79
CA LEU A 9 29.39 24.71 34.88
C LEU A 9 27.85 24.65 35.13
N ASN A 10 27.28 25.67 35.77
CA ASN A 10 25.85 25.73 36.06
C ASN A 10 24.99 26.22 34.88
N LEU A 11 25.60 26.92 33.90
CA LEU A 11 24.85 27.37 32.71
C LEU A 11 24.72 26.29 31.64
N VAL A 12 25.68 25.37 31.59
CA VAL A 12 25.64 24.22 30.65
C VAL A 12 24.67 23.14 31.13
N PHE A 13 24.47 22.99 32.44
CA PHE A 13 23.51 22.01 32.99
C PHE A 13 22.06 22.43 32.84
N PHE A 14 21.74 23.74 32.77
CA PHE A 14 20.36 24.23 32.58
C PHE A 14 19.91 24.20 31.10
N ILE A 15 20.86 24.31 30.16
CA ILE A 15 20.55 24.22 28.72
C ILE A 15 20.34 22.75 28.29
N PHE A 16 21.06 21.80 28.94
CA PHE A 16 20.88 20.37 28.64
C PHE A 16 19.57 19.78 29.18
N THR A 17 19.04 20.30 30.29
CA THR A 17 17.77 19.81 30.89
C THR A 17 16.53 20.34 30.14
N PHE A 18 16.60 21.50 29.48
CA PHE A 18 15.48 22.02 28.70
C PHE A 18 15.42 21.46 27.28
N CYS A 19 16.56 21.01 26.72
CA CYS A 19 16.60 20.31 25.43
C CYS A 19 16.16 18.84 25.54
N GLN A 20 16.27 18.21 26.71
CA GLN A 20 15.83 16.82 26.89
C GLN A 20 14.31 16.66 27.05
N LEU A 21 13.59 17.68 27.52
CA LEU A 21 12.13 17.59 27.63
C LEU A 21 11.39 17.80 26.30
N SER A 22 12.00 18.55 25.36
CA SER A 22 11.42 18.73 24.00
C SER A 22 11.82 17.62 23.01
N VAL A 23 12.85 16.84 23.34
CA VAL A 23 13.30 15.68 22.55
C VAL A 23 12.50 14.40 22.91
N LEU A 24 11.98 14.31 24.15
CA LEU A 24 11.28 13.10 24.61
C LEU A 24 9.84 12.94 24.06
N THR A 25 9.22 14.02 23.58
CA THR A 25 7.89 13.92 22.93
C THR A 25 7.99 13.69 21.42
N GLY A 26 9.08 14.06 20.77
CA GLY A 26 9.32 13.77 19.35
C GLY A 26 9.94 12.40 19.07
N CYS A 27 10.53 11.74 20.09
CA CYS A 27 11.25 10.47 19.92
C CYS A 27 10.38 9.22 19.83
N LYS A 28 9.14 9.23 20.35
CA LYS A 28 8.28 8.05 20.28
C LYS A 28 7.62 7.85 18.91
N GLU A 29 7.37 8.91 18.17
CA GLU A 29 6.66 8.85 16.88
C GLU A 29 7.53 8.33 15.73
N SER A 30 8.85 8.50 15.79
CA SER A 30 9.78 7.97 14.76
C SER A 30 10.31 6.58 15.07
N GLN A 31 10.08 6.06 16.28
CA GLN A 31 10.76 4.85 16.79
C GLN A 31 10.39 3.59 16.01
N GLN A 32 9.11 3.36 15.70
CA GLN A 32 8.70 2.14 14.97
C GLN A 32 9.16 2.18 13.50
N ARG A 33 9.15 3.35 12.87
CA ARG A 33 9.72 3.52 11.53
C ARG A 33 11.22 3.26 11.52
N SER A 34 11.97 3.76 12.49
CA SER A 34 13.42 3.53 12.56
C SER A 34 13.74 2.05 12.75
N VAL A 35 13.03 1.34 13.61
CA VAL A 35 13.19 -0.11 13.80
C VAL A 35 12.91 -0.88 12.51
N LEU A 36 11.82 -0.57 11.81
CA LEU A 36 11.51 -1.21 10.52
C LEU A 36 12.62 -0.98 9.50
N LEU A 37 13.12 0.26 9.36
CA LEU A 37 14.16 0.61 8.38
C LEU A 37 15.53 0.00 8.73
N GLU A 38 15.88 -0.07 10.01
CA GLU A 38 17.09 -0.74 10.48
C GLU A 38 17.05 -2.24 10.13
N LEU A 39 15.96 -2.93 10.46
CA LEU A 39 15.76 -4.33 10.12
C LEU A 39 15.76 -4.56 8.59
N ALA A 40 15.12 -3.68 7.83
CA ALA A 40 15.12 -3.78 6.38
C ALA A 40 16.53 -3.61 5.78
N ALA A 41 17.35 -2.70 6.32
CA ALA A 41 18.72 -2.50 5.87
C ALA A 41 19.63 -3.71 6.16
N GLU A 42 19.45 -4.36 7.31
CA GLU A 42 20.25 -5.51 7.73
C GLU A 42 19.83 -6.84 7.07
N THR A 43 18.60 -6.93 6.57
CA THR A 43 18.06 -8.16 6.01
C THR A 43 18.66 -8.47 4.64
N HIS A 44 19.21 -9.67 4.47
CA HIS A 44 19.51 -10.25 3.15
C HIS A 44 18.23 -10.86 2.60
N GLU A 45 17.60 -10.14 1.66
CA GLU A 45 16.28 -10.52 1.17
C GLU A 45 16.34 -11.80 0.32
N ASN A 46 15.51 -12.76 0.70
CA ASN A 46 15.17 -13.93 -0.11
C ASN A 46 13.66 -13.85 -0.39
N TYR A 47 13.29 -13.49 -1.62
CA TYR A 47 11.90 -13.38 -2.06
C TYR A 47 11.19 -14.73 -2.25
N ASN A 48 11.90 -15.86 -2.06
CA ASN A 48 11.30 -17.18 -2.13
C ASN A 48 10.51 -17.49 -0.86
N LEU A 49 9.20 -17.51 -0.97
CA LEU A 49 8.29 -17.88 0.10
C LEU A 49 8.25 -19.40 0.29
N ALA A 50 8.18 -19.86 1.55
CA ALA A 50 7.87 -21.24 1.88
C ALA A 50 6.44 -21.59 1.42
N GLU A 51 6.09 -22.88 1.31
CA GLU A 51 4.79 -23.32 0.80
C GLU A 51 3.61 -22.76 1.62
N GLU A 52 3.75 -22.72 2.94
CA GLU A 52 2.75 -22.11 3.83
C GLU A 52 2.60 -20.60 3.57
N GLU A 53 3.71 -19.87 3.44
CA GLU A 53 3.74 -18.45 3.13
C GLU A 53 3.16 -18.16 1.73
N GLN A 54 3.43 -19.01 0.73
CA GLN A 54 2.82 -18.92 -0.61
C GLN A 54 1.30 -19.07 -0.53
N THR A 55 0.81 -19.92 0.38
CA THR A 55 -0.62 -20.11 0.62
C THR A 55 -1.23 -18.85 1.26
N LEU A 56 -0.56 -18.26 2.27
CA LEU A 56 -0.99 -17.00 2.89
C LEU A 56 -0.99 -15.84 1.87
N ALA A 57 0.05 -15.72 1.05
CA ALA A 57 0.12 -14.72 -0.03
C ALA A 57 -1.03 -14.88 -1.02
N ARG A 58 -1.32 -16.10 -1.46
CA ARG A 58 -2.43 -16.41 -2.37
C ARG A 58 -3.79 -16.05 -1.77
N ASN A 59 -4.01 -16.38 -0.50
CA ASN A 59 -5.23 -16.06 0.22
C ASN A 59 -5.39 -14.53 0.39
N GLY A 60 -4.30 -13.83 0.72
CA GLY A 60 -4.24 -12.38 0.76
C GLY A 60 -4.55 -11.72 -0.59
N ASN A 61 -4.05 -12.30 -1.70
CA ASN A 61 -4.35 -11.83 -3.04
C ASN A 61 -5.82 -12.06 -3.42
N ASP A 62 -6.40 -13.21 -3.06
CA ASP A 62 -7.82 -13.49 -3.32
C ASP A 62 -8.73 -12.56 -2.49
N PHE A 63 -8.35 -12.24 -1.24
CA PHE A 63 -9.02 -11.20 -0.46
C PHE A 63 -8.86 -9.82 -1.12
N SER A 64 -7.67 -9.46 -1.59
CA SER A 64 -7.37 -8.18 -2.26
C SER A 64 -8.32 -7.91 -3.43
N ILE A 65 -8.57 -8.93 -4.25
CA ILE A 65 -9.48 -8.81 -5.40
C ILE A 65 -10.93 -8.62 -4.94
N LYS A 66 -11.40 -9.38 -3.94
CA LYS A 66 -12.76 -9.24 -3.40
C LYS A 66 -12.97 -7.86 -2.79
N PHE A 67 -12.00 -7.39 -2.00
CA PHE A 67 -12.02 -6.08 -1.36
C PHE A 67 -12.04 -4.94 -2.40
N PHE A 68 -11.15 -4.97 -3.36
CA PHE A 68 -11.08 -3.99 -4.43
C PHE A 68 -12.36 -3.94 -5.27
N ARG A 69 -12.88 -5.10 -5.69
CA ARG A 69 -14.14 -5.19 -6.44
C ARG A 69 -15.30 -4.56 -5.69
N LYS A 70 -15.39 -4.79 -4.37
CA LYS A 70 -16.45 -4.21 -3.55
C LYS A 70 -16.36 -2.69 -3.49
N ILE A 71 -15.15 -2.13 -3.36
CA ILE A 71 -14.93 -0.69 -3.38
C ILE A 71 -15.34 -0.10 -4.74
N VAL A 72 -14.91 -0.69 -5.84
CA VAL A 72 -15.25 -0.20 -7.19
C VAL A 72 -16.76 -0.29 -7.46
N GLU A 73 -17.43 -1.34 -6.96
CA GLU A 73 -18.90 -1.45 -7.02
C GLU A 73 -19.59 -0.29 -6.30
N GLU A 74 -19.08 0.13 -5.15
CA GLU A 74 -19.65 1.24 -4.35
C GLU A 74 -19.30 2.62 -4.94
N GLU A 75 -18.10 2.79 -5.48
CA GLU A 75 -17.61 4.07 -6.01
C GLU A 75 -18.06 4.36 -7.45
N GLY A 76 -18.31 3.33 -8.25
CA GLY A 76 -18.71 3.46 -9.65
C GLY A 76 -17.54 3.94 -10.54
N GLU A 77 -17.85 4.87 -11.46
CA GLU A 77 -16.93 5.40 -12.47
C GLU A 77 -16.01 6.48 -11.90
N LYS A 78 -15.18 6.11 -10.91
CA LYS A 78 -14.23 7.02 -10.25
C LYS A 78 -12.81 6.44 -10.25
N ASN A 79 -11.85 7.33 -10.13
CA ASN A 79 -10.48 6.96 -9.84
C ASN A 79 -10.41 6.43 -8.39
N VAL A 80 -10.00 5.19 -8.25
CA VAL A 80 -9.79 4.50 -6.97
C VAL A 80 -8.33 4.11 -6.88
N PHE A 81 -7.75 4.23 -5.70
CA PHE A 81 -6.43 3.68 -5.40
C PHE A 81 -6.39 3.22 -3.95
N VAL A 82 -6.23 1.92 -3.72
CA VAL A 82 -6.25 1.34 -2.37
C VAL A 82 -5.07 0.41 -2.16
N SER A 83 -4.54 0.36 -0.95
CA SER A 83 -3.57 -0.64 -0.55
C SER A 83 -4.30 -1.87 -0.01
N THR A 84 -4.37 -2.90 -0.80
CA THR A 84 -5.03 -4.15 -0.43
C THR A 84 -4.20 -4.94 0.57
N ILE A 85 -2.86 -4.91 0.47
CA ILE A 85 -1.96 -5.51 1.47
C ILE A 85 -2.04 -4.77 2.81
N GLY A 86 -2.19 -3.45 2.81
CA GLY A 86 -2.38 -2.66 4.03
C GLY A 86 -3.67 -3.05 4.76
N MET A 87 -4.73 -3.39 4.03
CA MET A 87 -5.97 -3.90 4.61
C MET A 87 -5.80 -5.33 5.14
N PHE A 88 -5.04 -6.19 4.45
CA PHE A 88 -4.68 -7.51 4.94
C PHE A 88 -3.94 -7.43 6.28
N TYR A 89 -2.96 -6.53 6.43
CA TYR A 89 -2.27 -6.29 7.70
C TYR A 89 -3.23 -5.78 8.78
N SER A 90 -4.12 -4.84 8.44
CA SER A 90 -5.10 -4.27 9.37
C SER A 90 -6.03 -5.32 9.96
N LEU A 91 -6.56 -6.19 9.11
CA LEU A 91 -7.44 -7.28 9.55
C LEU A 91 -6.67 -8.28 10.43
N ASN A 92 -5.43 -8.60 10.12
CA ASN A 92 -4.62 -9.49 10.96
C ASN A 92 -4.23 -8.84 12.30
N ILE A 93 -4.01 -7.53 12.35
CA ILE A 93 -3.88 -6.79 13.61
C ILE A 93 -5.12 -7.02 14.48
N ILE A 94 -6.32 -6.73 13.96
CA ILE A 94 -7.56 -6.91 14.71
C ILE A 94 -7.79 -8.38 15.08
N ASN A 95 -7.45 -9.31 14.19
CA ASN A 95 -7.56 -10.75 14.42
C ASN A 95 -6.79 -11.22 15.65
N ASN A 96 -5.59 -10.65 15.92
CA ASN A 96 -4.83 -10.92 17.15
C ASN A 96 -5.57 -10.48 18.41
N GLY A 97 -6.36 -9.40 18.33
CA GLY A 97 -7.18 -8.88 19.43
C GLY A 97 -8.55 -9.56 19.57
N ALA A 98 -8.98 -10.25 18.53
CA ALA A 98 -10.31 -10.85 18.43
C ALA A 98 -10.40 -12.27 19.00
N SER A 99 -11.61 -12.67 19.34
CA SER A 99 -11.99 -14.03 19.75
C SER A 99 -13.36 -14.39 19.19
N GLY A 100 -13.81 -15.61 19.44
CA GLY A 100 -15.17 -16.07 19.09
C GLY A 100 -15.55 -15.78 17.64
N GLN A 101 -16.77 -15.30 17.44
CA GLN A 101 -17.34 -15.05 16.12
C GLN A 101 -16.64 -13.90 15.40
N THR A 102 -16.17 -12.86 16.11
CA THR A 102 -15.43 -11.74 15.50
C THR A 102 -14.15 -12.24 14.83
N ARG A 103 -13.40 -13.12 15.51
CA ARG A 103 -12.21 -13.74 14.92
C ARG A 103 -12.54 -14.64 13.74
N GLN A 104 -13.60 -15.42 13.84
CA GLN A 104 -14.04 -16.32 12.77
C GLN A 104 -14.37 -15.55 11.49
N GLU A 105 -15.12 -14.44 11.58
CA GLU A 105 -15.45 -13.60 10.43
C GLU A 105 -14.18 -13.08 9.71
N ILE A 106 -13.16 -12.63 10.47
CA ILE A 106 -11.90 -12.17 9.89
C ILE A 106 -11.15 -13.33 9.22
N CYS A 107 -11.05 -14.48 9.90
CA CYS A 107 -10.37 -15.64 9.36
C CYS A 107 -11.05 -16.18 8.10
N ASP A 108 -12.37 -16.22 8.06
CA ASP A 108 -13.14 -16.63 6.89
C ASP A 108 -12.92 -15.69 5.70
N ALA A 109 -12.94 -14.38 5.93
CA ALA A 109 -12.69 -13.39 4.89
C ALA A 109 -11.29 -13.49 4.30
N LEU A 110 -10.28 -13.74 5.14
CA LEU A 110 -8.88 -13.90 4.75
C LEU A 110 -8.52 -15.34 4.32
N ASN A 111 -9.44 -16.30 4.50
CA ASN A 111 -9.22 -17.74 4.27
C ASN A 111 -7.98 -18.28 5.01
N ILE A 112 -7.86 -17.95 6.29
CA ILE A 112 -6.77 -18.41 7.18
C ILE A 112 -7.32 -19.23 8.34
N ASP A 113 -6.49 -20.13 8.87
CA ASP A 113 -6.87 -20.93 10.05
C ASP A 113 -6.83 -20.07 11.32
N THR A 114 -7.86 -20.18 12.15
CA THR A 114 -7.93 -19.48 13.43
C THR A 114 -6.83 -19.86 14.41
N ALA A 115 -6.21 -21.02 14.27
CA ALA A 115 -5.18 -21.55 15.18
C ALA A 115 -3.77 -21.00 14.87
N ASP A 116 -3.51 -20.53 13.64
CA ASP A 116 -2.15 -20.28 13.15
C ASP A 116 -1.75 -18.78 13.11
N MET A 117 -2.13 -18.02 14.13
CA MET A 117 -1.80 -16.58 14.16
C MET A 117 -0.30 -16.28 14.28
N GLU A 118 0.49 -17.18 14.86
CA GLU A 118 1.94 -16.97 14.98
C GLU A 118 2.62 -17.00 13.60
N SER A 119 2.29 -17.97 12.75
CA SER A 119 2.78 -18.03 11.37
C SER A 119 2.31 -16.84 10.55
N VAL A 120 1.05 -16.43 10.70
CA VAL A 120 0.52 -15.22 10.02
C VAL A 120 1.28 -13.96 10.44
N ASN A 121 1.54 -13.78 11.74
CA ASN A 121 2.29 -12.62 12.24
C ASN A 121 3.73 -12.60 11.72
N LYS A 122 4.42 -13.75 11.73
CA LYS A 122 5.78 -13.89 11.18
C LYS A 122 5.79 -13.55 9.68
N PHE A 123 4.81 -14.04 8.94
CA PHE A 123 4.65 -13.74 7.52
C PHE A 123 4.43 -12.24 7.27
N CYS A 124 3.47 -11.60 7.96
CA CYS A 124 3.22 -10.17 7.86
C CYS A 124 4.48 -9.35 8.17
N ARG A 125 5.17 -9.68 9.29
CA ARG A 125 6.42 -9.03 9.67
C ARG A 125 7.49 -9.14 8.60
N ARG A 126 7.69 -10.36 8.06
CA ARG A 126 8.65 -10.62 6.99
C ARG A 126 8.35 -9.79 5.74
N LEU A 127 7.08 -9.74 5.32
CA LEU A 127 6.68 -8.94 4.17
C LEU A 127 6.95 -7.45 4.41
N MET A 128 6.55 -6.91 5.56
CA MET A 128 6.75 -5.49 5.88
C MET A 128 8.24 -5.10 5.86
N ILE A 129 9.12 -5.96 6.38
CA ILE A 129 10.57 -5.73 6.37
C ILE A 129 11.11 -5.76 4.92
N GLY A 130 10.77 -6.79 4.15
CA GLY A 130 11.23 -6.92 2.77
C GLY A 130 10.69 -5.81 1.85
N GLN A 131 9.42 -5.42 2.03
CA GLN A 131 8.82 -4.32 1.29
C GLN A 131 9.45 -2.96 1.60
N ALA A 132 9.87 -2.74 2.86
CA ALA A 132 10.51 -1.50 3.28
C ALA A 132 11.99 -1.40 2.86
N LYS A 133 12.58 -2.50 2.37
CA LYS A 133 13.97 -2.54 1.96
C LYS A 133 14.21 -1.67 0.74
N GLU A 134 15.04 -0.67 0.91
CA GLU A 134 15.51 0.20 -0.16
C GLU A 134 16.79 -0.42 -0.76
N ILE A 135 16.66 -1.00 -1.94
CA ILE A 135 17.78 -1.54 -2.71
C ILE A 135 18.13 -0.48 -3.75
N GLU A 136 19.24 0.21 -3.54
CA GLU A 136 19.76 1.12 -4.56
C GLU A 136 20.42 0.29 -5.67
N ASP A 137 19.81 0.30 -6.84
CA ASP A 137 20.42 -0.17 -8.06
C ASP A 137 21.08 1.02 -8.78
N GLU A 138 22.35 0.87 -9.15
CA GLU A 138 23.13 1.94 -9.79
C GLU A 138 22.49 2.41 -11.12
N PHE A 139 21.76 1.55 -11.80
CA PHE A 139 21.16 1.82 -13.10
C PHE A 139 19.67 2.19 -13.03
N PHE A 140 18.90 1.56 -12.10
CA PHE A 140 17.44 1.70 -12.07
C PHE A 140 16.93 2.49 -10.85
N GLY A 141 17.81 2.81 -9.91
CA GLY A 141 17.40 3.39 -8.63
C GLY A 141 16.73 2.37 -7.72
N SER A 142 15.96 2.84 -6.73
CA SER A 142 15.32 1.96 -5.76
C SER A 142 13.80 1.93 -5.91
N SER A 143 13.19 0.77 -5.64
CA SER A 143 11.75 0.65 -5.44
C SER A 143 11.47 -0.03 -4.11
N TYR A 144 10.57 0.55 -3.33
CA TYR A 144 10.18 0.04 -2.01
C TYR A 144 8.79 0.54 -1.64
N MET A 145 8.16 -0.16 -0.70
CA MET A 145 6.90 0.31 -0.11
C MET A 145 6.93 0.25 1.41
N ARG A 146 6.07 1.03 2.03
CA ARG A 146 5.84 1.00 3.47
C ARG A 146 4.36 1.06 3.76
N THR A 147 3.92 0.21 4.66
CA THR A 147 2.62 0.32 5.29
C THR A 147 2.83 0.73 6.73
N ALA A 148 2.32 1.89 7.11
CA ALA A 148 2.34 2.36 8.47
C ALA A 148 0.94 2.29 9.08
N THR A 149 0.83 1.73 10.27
CA THR A 149 -0.41 1.62 11.02
C THR A 149 -0.33 2.41 12.30
N LEU A 150 -1.38 3.17 12.59
CA LEU A 150 -1.58 3.85 13.86
C LEU A 150 -2.83 3.28 14.52
N PHE A 151 -2.65 2.66 15.69
CA PHE A 151 -3.73 2.20 16.53
C PHE A 151 -4.06 3.30 17.56
N GLN A 152 -5.22 3.91 17.43
CA GLN A 152 -5.71 4.89 18.36
C GLN A 152 -6.72 4.23 19.30
N ALA A 153 -6.47 4.31 20.59
CA ALA A 153 -7.34 3.81 21.65
C ALA A 153 -8.07 4.97 22.33
N GLY A 154 -9.39 4.93 22.38
CA GLY A 154 -10.19 5.91 23.12
C GLY A 154 -9.87 5.91 24.62
N ASN A 155 -10.32 6.94 25.35
CA ASN A 155 -9.97 7.15 26.76
C ASN A 155 -10.33 5.99 27.68
N ARG A 156 -11.33 5.18 27.34
CA ARG A 156 -11.75 4.00 28.11
C ARG A 156 -11.14 2.69 27.63
N VAL A 157 -10.26 2.73 26.63
CA VAL A 157 -9.61 1.52 26.09
C VAL A 157 -8.27 1.31 26.76
N ASN A 158 -8.13 0.21 27.49
CA ASN A 158 -6.89 -0.22 28.14
C ASN A 158 -6.27 -1.39 27.37
N ILE A 159 -5.30 -1.10 26.51
CA ILE A 159 -4.67 -2.10 25.65
C ILE A 159 -3.87 -3.10 26.48
N ALA A 160 -4.17 -4.39 26.35
CA ALA A 160 -3.41 -5.46 26.99
C ALA A 160 -1.93 -5.45 26.54
N PRO A 161 -0.96 -5.62 27.46
CA PRO A 161 0.47 -5.59 27.13
C PRO A 161 0.86 -6.59 26.03
N SER A 162 0.27 -7.78 26.01
CA SER A 162 0.51 -8.79 24.98
C SER A 162 0.04 -8.35 23.59
N PHE A 163 -1.08 -7.65 23.50
CA PHE A 163 -1.56 -7.10 22.23
C PHE A 163 -0.70 -5.91 21.78
N GLN A 164 -0.29 -5.06 22.72
CA GLN A 164 0.63 -3.97 22.43
C GLN A 164 1.98 -4.48 21.89
N GLU A 165 2.50 -5.57 22.43
CA GLU A 165 3.73 -6.22 21.95
C GLU A 165 3.57 -6.69 20.51
N ILE A 166 2.47 -7.37 20.16
CA ILE A 166 2.16 -7.80 18.80
C ILE A 166 2.10 -6.60 17.83
N LEU A 167 1.37 -5.54 18.20
CA LEU A 167 1.27 -4.33 17.40
C LEU A 167 2.64 -3.75 17.06
N GLN A 168 3.51 -3.63 18.06
CA GLN A 168 4.81 -2.97 17.90
C GLN A 168 5.86 -3.88 17.29
N HIS A 169 5.88 -5.16 17.68
CA HIS A 169 6.88 -6.11 17.22
C HIS A 169 6.56 -6.66 15.83
N ASP A 170 5.32 -7.11 15.60
CA ASP A 170 5.00 -7.84 14.37
C ASP A 170 4.51 -6.92 13.24
N TYR A 171 3.89 -5.79 13.59
CA TYR A 171 3.30 -4.87 12.61
C TYR A 171 3.92 -3.47 12.60
N PHE A 172 4.92 -3.21 13.43
CA PHE A 172 5.58 -1.89 13.54
C PHE A 172 4.58 -0.74 13.74
N ALA A 173 3.44 -1.04 14.37
CA ALA A 173 2.38 -0.08 14.56
C ALA A 173 2.71 0.96 15.63
N ASN A 174 2.32 2.20 15.38
CA ASN A 174 2.30 3.25 16.39
C ASN A 174 1.03 3.15 17.23
N ILE A 175 1.10 3.55 18.49
CA ILE A 175 -0.05 3.54 19.41
C ILE A 175 -0.20 4.93 20.00
N ILE A 176 -1.43 5.46 19.96
CA ILE A 176 -1.82 6.67 20.68
C ILE A 176 -3.06 6.40 21.54
N ASN A 177 -3.13 7.06 22.68
CA ASN A 177 -4.26 6.95 23.59
C ASN A 177 -4.95 8.31 23.73
N GLY A 178 -6.23 8.28 23.92
CA GLY A 178 -7.07 9.46 24.09
C GLY A 178 -8.03 9.66 22.92
N ASP A 179 -9.08 10.43 23.18
CA ASP A 179 -10.08 10.75 22.16
C ASP A 179 -9.50 11.71 21.12
N ILE A 180 -10.01 11.64 19.91
CA ILE A 180 -9.51 12.48 18.83
C ILE A 180 -10.07 13.90 18.98
N ASP A 181 -9.17 14.81 19.31
CA ASP A 181 -9.40 16.25 19.33
C ASP A 181 -8.49 16.96 18.31
N GLY A 182 -8.49 18.29 18.32
CA GLY A 182 -7.64 19.07 17.41
C GLY A 182 -6.14 18.84 17.61
N ALA A 183 -5.67 18.50 18.80
CA ALA A 183 -4.28 18.18 19.08
C ALA A 183 -3.93 16.77 18.57
N GLN A 184 -4.81 15.81 18.79
CA GLN A 184 -4.68 14.45 18.28
C GLN A 184 -4.70 14.44 16.75
N GLN A 185 -5.58 15.21 16.11
CA GLN A 185 -5.60 15.37 14.65
C GLN A 185 -4.26 15.84 14.12
N GLN A 186 -3.65 16.87 14.74
CA GLN A 186 -2.33 17.35 14.32
C GLN A 186 -1.22 16.30 14.50
N MET A 187 -1.30 15.47 15.54
CA MET A 187 -0.38 14.35 15.72
C MET A 187 -0.54 13.29 14.64
N ILE A 188 -1.77 12.94 14.29
CA ILE A 188 -2.09 11.97 13.24
C ILE A 188 -1.61 12.49 11.87
N ASP A 189 -1.86 13.76 11.56
CA ASP A 189 -1.41 14.39 10.31
C ASP A 189 0.12 14.40 10.21
N LYS A 190 0.81 14.75 11.28
CA LYS A 190 2.27 14.72 11.33
C LYS A 190 2.81 13.30 11.19
N TRP A 191 2.21 12.32 11.87
CA TRP A 191 2.54 10.92 11.71
C TRP A 191 2.39 10.48 10.25
N CYS A 192 1.25 10.75 9.63
CA CYS A 192 0.98 10.43 8.24
C CYS A 192 2.04 11.03 7.30
N ALA A 193 2.35 12.31 7.47
CA ALA A 193 3.37 12.99 6.67
C ALA A 193 4.76 12.37 6.82
N VAL A 194 5.16 11.98 8.03
CA VAL A 194 6.45 11.32 8.30
C VAL A 194 6.49 9.93 7.67
N GLN A 195 5.43 9.14 7.84
CA GLN A 195 5.39 7.77 7.33
C GLN A 195 5.38 7.69 5.80
N THR A 196 4.82 8.70 5.14
CA THR A 196 4.67 8.75 3.67
C THR A 196 5.65 9.70 2.99
N GLU A 197 6.72 10.10 3.67
CA GLU A 197 7.72 11.05 3.12
C GLU A 197 7.09 12.33 2.58
N ARG A 198 6.06 12.82 3.28
CA ARG A 198 5.25 13.99 2.93
C ARG A 198 4.44 13.85 1.63
N LEU A 199 4.27 12.63 1.12
CA LEU A 199 3.34 12.39 0.01
C LEU A 199 1.89 12.69 0.43
N LEU A 200 1.55 12.35 1.67
CA LEU A 200 0.29 12.67 2.32
C LEU A 200 0.55 13.70 3.43
N SER A 201 -0.27 14.74 3.52
CA SER A 201 -0.10 15.83 4.48
C SER A 201 -1.13 15.81 5.61
N SER A 202 -2.24 15.11 5.43
CA SER A 202 -3.33 15.03 6.39
C SER A 202 -4.03 13.68 6.33
N PHE A 203 -4.73 13.33 7.40
CA PHE A 203 -5.50 12.10 7.49
C PHE A 203 -6.95 12.44 7.88
N PRO A 204 -7.97 11.91 7.17
CA PRO A 204 -9.37 12.17 7.54
C PRO A 204 -9.72 11.35 8.77
N VAL A 205 -9.92 11.99 9.89
CA VAL A 205 -10.41 11.37 11.11
C VAL A 205 -11.70 12.00 11.58
N LYS A 206 -12.52 11.23 12.27
CA LYS A 206 -13.75 11.69 12.91
C LYS A 206 -13.61 11.59 14.43
N GLU A 207 -14.42 12.36 15.15
CA GLU A 207 -14.58 12.17 16.58
C GLU A 207 -14.98 10.72 16.87
N THR A 208 -14.36 10.13 17.87
CA THR A 208 -14.54 8.72 18.24
C THR A 208 -15.25 8.58 19.58
N ASP A 209 -15.99 7.48 19.70
CA ASP A 209 -16.51 7.02 20.99
C ASP A 209 -15.32 6.59 21.86
N ASP A 210 -15.27 7.13 23.11
CA ASP A 210 -14.20 6.88 24.07
C ASP A 210 -14.03 5.38 24.45
N GLY A 211 -15.03 4.53 24.15
CA GLY A 211 -15.00 3.07 24.31
C GLY A 211 -14.61 2.31 23.04
N SER A 212 -14.13 2.98 22.00
CA SER A 212 -13.69 2.36 20.75
C SER A 212 -12.20 2.56 20.46
N ALA A 213 -11.68 1.75 19.55
CA ALA A 213 -10.35 1.96 18.97
C ALA A 213 -10.46 2.12 17.46
N ASN A 214 -9.54 2.89 16.87
CA ASN A 214 -9.47 3.11 15.42
C ASN A 214 -8.13 2.64 14.86
N LEU A 215 -8.17 2.22 13.61
CA LEU A 215 -6.98 1.93 12.82
C LEU A 215 -6.84 2.94 11.68
N PHE A 216 -5.70 3.63 11.64
CA PHE A 216 -5.33 4.51 10.54
C PHE A 216 -4.16 3.89 9.77
N VAL A 217 -4.32 3.76 8.46
CA VAL A 217 -3.36 3.06 7.60
C VAL A 217 -2.87 4.00 6.51
N ALA A 218 -1.61 4.39 6.61
CA ALA A 218 -0.92 5.22 5.63
C ALA A 218 0.01 4.36 4.78
N ASN A 219 -0.16 4.41 3.47
CA ASN A 219 0.62 3.60 2.56
C ASN A 219 1.46 4.50 1.66
N PHE A 220 2.71 4.09 1.48
CA PHE A 220 3.68 4.75 0.65
C PHE A 220 4.33 3.75 -0.30
N PHE A 221 4.39 4.10 -1.57
CA PHE A 221 5.13 3.35 -2.58
C PHE A 221 6.01 4.31 -3.39
N ASN A 222 7.26 3.95 -3.54
CA ASN A 222 8.21 4.56 -4.44
C ASN A 222 8.66 3.49 -5.43
N GLY A 223 8.28 3.61 -6.69
CA GLY A 223 8.61 2.66 -7.76
C GLY A 223 9.31 3.37 -8.92
N ARG A 224 10.50 2.92 -9.26
CA ARG A 224 11.27 3.41 -10.42
C ARG A 224 11.09 2.44 -11.57
N TRP A 225 10.72 2.95 -12.74
CA TRP A 225 10.70 2.10 -13.92
C TRP A 225 12.09 1.54 -14.23
N VAL A 226 12.17 0.26 -14.55
CA VAL A 226 13.38 -0.33 -15.16
C VAL A 226 13.70 0.38 -16.48
N GLN A 227 12.65 0.70 -17.24
CA GLN A 227 12.77 1.51 -18.45
C GLN A 227 11.81 2.69 -18.40
N LYS A 228 12.33 3.90 -18.26
CA LYS A 228 11.57 5.16 -18.18
C LYS A 228 10.89 5.51 -19.48
N PHE A 229 9.79 6.26 -19.37
CA PHE A 229 9.20 6.94 -20.51
C PHE A 229 9.95 8.26 -20.79
N ASP A 230 9.95 8.66 -22.06
CA ASP A 230 10.51 9.95 -22.45
C ASP A 230 9.47 11.06 -22.26
N LYS A 231 9.84 12.08 -21.47
CA LYS A 231 8.96 13.23 -21.17
C LYS A 231 8.57 14.02 -22.43
N GLU A 232 9.44 14.08 -23.42
CA GLU A 232 9.16 14.77 -24.69
C GLU A 232 8.16 14.01 -25.54
N SER A 233 8.02 12.71 -25.32
CA SER A 233 7.06 11.84 -25.99
C SER A 233 5.68 11.83 -25.32
N THR A 234 5.52 12.45 -24.14
CA THR A 234 4.22 12.62 -23.47
C THR A 234 3.42 13.73 -24.14
N LYS A 235 2.19 13.40 -24.58
CA LYS A 235 1.31 14.32 -25.32
C LYS A 235 -0.11 14.25 -24.82
N LYS A 236 -0.88 15.35 -24.98
CA LYS A 236 -2.32 15.31 -24.78
C LYS A 236 -2.97 14.50 -25.88
N GLU A 237 -3.63 13.40 -25.51
CA GLU A 237 -4.34 12.52 -26.44
C GLU A 237 -5.79 12.29 -25.96
N PRO A 238 -6.72 11.93 -26.88
CA PRO A 238 -8.10 11.60 -26.51
C PRO A 238 -8.16 10.40 -25.56
N PHE A 239 -9.05 10.50 -24.56
CA PHE A 239 -9.37 9.40 -23.64
C PHE A 239 -10.88 9.12 -23.72
N LYS A 240 -11.24 7.94 -24.19
CA LYS A 240 -12.59 7.56 -24.55
C LYS A 240 -13.34 6.97 -23.37
N GLY A 241 -14.61 7.35 -23.18
CA GLY A 241 -15.45 6.76 -22.13
C GLY A 241 -15.03 7.08 -20.69
N GLY A 242 -14.11 8.03 -20.49
CA GLY A 242 -13.67 8.48 -19.18
C GLY A 242 -14.34 9.78 -18.73
N ILE A 243 -14.01 10.21 -17.51
CA ILE A 243 -14.49 11.46 -16.92
C ILE A 243 -13.82 12.71 -17.53
N SER A 244 -12.68 12.53 -18.19
CA SER A 244 -11.98 13.57 -18.95
C SER A 244 -11.82 13.15 -20.39
N PRO A 245 -12.08 14.04 -21.37
CA PRO A 245 -11.95 13.72 -22.80
C PRO A 245 -10.50 13.66 -23.28
N MET A 246 -9.56 14.21 -22.52
CA MET A 246 -8.14 14.29 -22.87
C MET A 246 -7.29 13.97 -21.64
N VAL A 247 -6.19 13.25 -21.83
CA VAL A 247 -5.20 12.94 -20.80
C VAL A 247 -3.78 13.20 -21.31
N ASN A 248 -2.83 13.34 -20.38
CA ASN A 248 -1.41 13.37 -20.72
C ASN A 248 -0.93 11.94 -20.95
N MET A 249 -0.84 11.53 -22.20
CA MET A 249 -0.50 10.17 -22.61
C MET A 249 1.01 10.02 -22.76
N MET A 250 1.63 9.21 -21.96
CA MET A 250 3.01 8.77 -22.09
C MET A 250 3.10 7.76 -23.23
N ASN A 251 4.07 7.94 -24.13
CA ASN A 251 4.27 7.08 -25.30
C ASN A 251 5.66 6.45 -25.23
N LYS A 252 5.76 5.16 -25.50
CA LYS A 252 7.02 4.43 -25.54
C LYS A 252 6.97 3.29 -26.56
N THR A 253 8.07 3.14 -27.29
CA THR A 253 8.41 1.90 -27.99
C THR A 253 9.51 1.21 -27.19
N GLU A 254 9.20 0.05 -26.64
CA GLU A 254 10.13 -0.77 -25.90
C GLU A 254 10.69 -1.87 -26.84
N ASN A 255 12.01 -1.99 -26.93
CA ASN A 255 12.72 -2.85 -27.89
C ASN A 255 13.65 -3.87 -27.20
N GLU A 256 13.61 -3.97 -25.85
CA GLU A 256 14.54 -4.79 -25.07
C GLU A 256 13.84 -5.97 -24.37
N GLU A 257 12.61 -6.28 -24.78
CA GLU A 257 11.82 -7.40 -24.22
C GLU A 257 11.57 -7.30 -22.70
N VAL A 258 11.65 -6.09 -22.14
CA VAL A 258 11.47 -5.84 -20.70
C VAL A 258 9.99 -5.84 -20.31
N PHE A 259 9.12 -5.32 -21.20
CA PHE A 259 7.67 -5.31 -21.01
C PHE A 259 7.08 -6.64 -21.44
N SER A 260 6.01 -7.06 -20.74
CA SER A 260 5.29 -8.27 -21.13
C SER A 260 3.82 -7.95 -21.39
N TYR A 261 3.26 -8.54 -22.43
CA TYR A 261 1.91 -8.32 -22.89
C TYR A 261 1.16 -9.64 -23.06
N ALA A 262 -0.12 -9.63 -22.76
CA ALA A 262 -1.04 -10.72 -23.07
C ALA A 262 -2.37 -10.16 -23.61
N LYS A 263 -2.88 -10.77 -24.68
CA LYS A 263 -4.24 -10.56 -25.17
C LYS A 263 -5.11 -11.72 -24.68
N LEU A 264 -6.14 -11.42 -23.93
CA LEU A 264 -7.14 -12.36 -23.41
C LEU A 264 -8.44 -12.18 -24.22
N ASP A 265 -9.46 -12.96 -23.88
CA ASP A 265 -10.72 -12.96 -24.64
C ASP A 265 -11.48 -11.63 -24.58
N ASP A 266 -11.44 -10.93 -23.44
CA ASP A 266 -12.22 -9.73 -23.14
C ASP A 266 -11.41 -8.54 -22.67
N PHE A 267 -10.08 -8.69 -22.54
CA PHE A 267 -9.16 -7.62 -22.13
C PHE A 267 -7.73 -7.89 -22.59
N SER A 268 -6.90 -6.87 -22.49
CA SER A 268 -5.45 -6.98 -22.64
C SER A 268 -4.77 -6.68 -21.30
N MET A 269 -3.63 -7.29 -21.06
CA MET A 269 -2.79 -7.04 -19.90
C MET A 269 -1.38 -6.66 -20.32
N LEU A 270 -0.85 -5.60 -19.73
CA LEU A 270 0.54 -5.17 -19.84
C LEU A 270 1.21 -5.25 -18.48
N MET A 271 2.41 -5.81 -18.43
CA MET A 271 3.29 -5.74 -17.27
C MET A 271 4.47 -4.82 -17.57
N ILE A 272 4.69 -3.84 -16.69
CA ILE A 272 5.84 -2.93 -16.70
C ILE A 272 6.62 -3.14 -15.40
N PRO A 273 7.92 -3.52 -15.47
CA PRO A 273 8.70 -3.74 -14.26
C PRO A 273 9.18 -2.43 -13.65
N TYR A 274 9.09 -2.37 -12.32
CA TYR A 274 9.86 -1.43 -11.51
C TYR A 274 11.17 -2.09 -11.06
N ALA A 275 12.11 -1.28 -10.61
CA ALA A 275 13.31 -1.76 -9.93
C ALA A 275 12.96 -2.63 -8.71
N ALA A 276 13.94 -3.37 -8.19
CA ALA A 276 13.80 -4.25 -7.03
C ALA A 276 12.69 -5.31 -7.13
N GLY A 277 12.28 -5.70 -8.36
CA GLY A 277 11.33 -6.80 -8.60
C GLY A 277 9.85 -6.45 -8.43
N TYR A 278 9.49 -5.18 -8.17
CA TYR A 278 8.10 -4.72 -8.22
C TYR A 278 7.58 -4.70 -9.66
N ARG A 279 6.27 -4.80 -9.84
CA ARG A 279 5.63 -4.84 -11.17
C ARG A 279 4.34 -4.05 -11.18
N LEU A 280 4.12 -3.28 -12.23
CA LEU A 280 2.81 -2.71 -12.55
C LEU A 280 2.13 -3.62 -13.57
N TYR A 281 0.90 -4.02 -13.30
CA TYR A 281 0.01 -4.63 -14.29
C TYR A 281 -1.09 -3.65 -14.64
N VAL A 282 -1.28 -3.41 -15.93
CA VAL A 282 -2.39 -2.61 -16.46
C VAL A 282 -3.36 -3.55 -17.18
N ILE A 283 -4.64 -3.48 -16.79
CA ILE A 283 -5.70 -4.36 -17.26
C ILE A 283 -6.69 -3.50 -18.03
N LEU A 284 -6.68 -3.61 -19.35
CA LEU A 284 -7.46 -2.80 -20.28
C LEU A 284 -8.58 -3.65 -20.90
N PRO A 285 -9.86 -3.37 -20.65
CA PRO A 285 -10.95 -4.07 -21.29
C PRO A 285 -10.94 -3.81 -22.82
N ASP A 286 -11.48 -4.73 -23.61
CA ASP A 286 -11.58 -4.51 -25.06
C ASP A 286 -12.65 -3.49 -25.44
N LYS A 287 -13.66 -3.34 -24.59
CA LYS A 287 -14.75 -2.38 -24.79
C LYS A 287 -14.47 -1.11 -23.98
N ILE A 288 -14.73 0.03 -24.59
CA ILE A 288 -14.54 1.35 -23.96
C ILE A 288 -15.32 1.47 -22.64
N ASP A 289 -16.51 0.89 -22.55
CA ASP A 289 -17.38 0.85 -21.38
C ASP A 289 -17.26 -0.48 -20.58
N GLY A 290 -16.23 -1.27 -20.85
CA GLY A 290 -16.11 -2.66 -20.38
C GLY A 290 -15.56 -2.81 -18.97
N LEU A 291 -14.97 -1.77 -18.36
CA LEU A 291 -14.22 -1.91 -17.12
C LEU A 291 -15.06 -2.46 -15.95
N ALA A 292 -16.26 -1.94 -15.73
CA ALA A 292 -17.13 -2.39 -14.66
C ALA A 292 -17.50 -3.88 -14.81
N SER A 293 -17.87 -4.31 -16.01
CA SER A 293 -18.20 -5.71 -16.31
C SER A 293 -17.00 -6.65 -16.16
N LEU A 294 -15.81 -6.19 -16.59
CA LEU A 294 -14.57 -6.93 -16.46
C LEU A 294 -14.24 -7.15 -14.98
N LEU A 295 -14.29 -6.11 -14.16
CA LEU A 295 -14.00 -6.18 -12.73
C LEU A 295 -14.98 -7.08 -11.98
N GLN A 296 -16.28 -7.07 -12.34
CA GLN A 296 -17.27 -8.00 -11.77
C GLN A 296 -16.91 -9.48 -12.03
N SER A 297 -16.33 -9.79 -13.19
CA SER A 297 -15.93 -11.14 -13.58
C SER A 297 -14.51 -11.52 -13.15
N LEU A 298 -13.72 -10.57 -12.66
CA LEU A 298 -12.32 -10.78 -12.30
C LEU A 298 -12.23 -11.48 -10.95
N ASP A 299 -11.61 -12.65 -10.91
CA ASP A 299 -11.25 -13.37 -9.69
C ASP A 299 -9.77 -13.74 -9.68
N GLY A 300 -9.30 -14.32 -8.57
CA GLY A 300 -7.90 -14.70 -8.45
C GLY A 300 -7.45 -15.72 -9.48
N LYS A 301 -8.33 -16.63 -9.92
CA LYS A 301 -8.01 -17.63 -10.94
C LYS A 301 -7.86 -16.97 -12.31
N LYS A 302 -8.80 -16.13 -12.73
CA LYS A 302 -8.79 -15.41 -14.00
C LYS A 302 -7.54 -14.51 -14.09
N LEU A 303 -7.21 -13.81 -12.99
CA LEU A 303 -6.04 -12.93 -12.93
C LEU A 303 -4.72 -13.71 -13.00
N ARG A 304 -4.56 -14.78 -12.23
CA ARG A 304 -3.37 -15.64 -12.33
C ARG A 304 -3.22 -16.30 -13.71
N THR A 305 -4.32 -16.72 -14.31
CA THR A 305 -4.31 -17.25 -15.70
C THR A 305 -3.86 -16.17 -16.69
N ALA A 306 -4.35 -14.94 -16.56
CA ALA A 306 -3.92 -13.83 -17.40
C ALA A 306 -2.42 -13.53 -17.25
N MET A 307 -1.94 -13.47 -16.01
CA MET A 307 -0.51 -13.25 -15.72
C MET A 307 0.38 -14.36 -16.29
N SER A 308 -0.08 -15.63 -16.28
CA SER A 308 0.68 -16.75 -16.86
C SER A 308 0.76 -16.73 -18.40
N GLN A 309 -0.06 -15.92 -19.07
CA GLN A 309 -0.06 -15.76 -20.51
C GLN A 309 0.79 -14.58 -21.01
N LEU A 310 1.34 -13.78 -20.07
CA LEU A 310 2.23 -12.68 -20.41
C LEU A 310 3.49 -13.17 -21.12
N LYS A 311 3.85 -12.52 -22.22
CA LYS A 311 5.03 -12.80 -23.03
C LYS A 311 5.74 -11.51 -23.37
N SER A 312 7.05 -11.57 -23.47
CA SER A 312 7.85 -10.47 -24.02
C SER A 312 7.77 -10.47 -25.55
N TYR A 313 7.95 -9.30 -26.15
CA TYR A 313 7.89 -9.07 -27.59
C TYR A 313 9.12 -8.25 -28.02
N ASN A 314 9.61 -8.45 -29.24
CA ASN A 314 10.75 -7.70 -29.75
C ASN A 314 10.48 -6.19 -29.78
N HIS A 315 9.23 -5.80 -30.04
CA HIS A 315 8.78 -4.42 -30.01
C HIS A 315 7.44 -4.34 -29.27
N THR A 316 7.38 -3.55 -28.20
CA THR A 316 6.13 -3.28 -27.49
C THR A 316 5.82 -1.78 -27.57
N TYR A 317 4.73 -1.45 -28.26
CA TYR A 317 4.25 -0.07 -28.40
C TYR A 317 3.25 0.21 -27.30
N VAL A 318 3.59 1.14 -26.40
CA VAL A 318 2.84 1.41 -25.18
C VAL A 318 2.36 2.84 -25.14
N LYS A 319 1.08 3.02 -24.80
CA LYS A 319 0.49 4.29 -24.42
C LYS A 319 -0.22 4.11 -23.09
N ILE A 320 0.19 4.88 -22.08
CA ILE A 320 -0.43 4.90 -20.75
C ILE A 320 -0.55 6.34 -20.27
N PRO A 321 -1.70 6.76 -19.73
CA PRO A 321 -1.83 8.08 -19.12
C PRO A 321 -0.86 8.28 -17.97
N LYS A 322 -0.33 9.50 -17.85
CA LYS A 322 0.26 10.02 -16.62
C LYS A 322 -0.86 10.54 -15.75
N PHE A 323 -0.87 10.18 -14.47
CA PHE A 323 -1.98 10.56 -13.58
C PHE A 323 -1.58 10.64 -12.12
N GLU A 324 -2.42 11.32 -11.35
CA GLU A 324 -2.38 11.38 -9.89
C GLU A 324 -3.74 10.99 -9.32
N VAL A 325 -3.76 10.14 -8.30
CA VAL A 325 -4.96 9.78 -7.53
C VAL A 325 -4.66 9.92 -6.05
N ASP A 326 -5.38 10.79 -5.34
CA ASP A 326 -5.41 10.89 -3.86
C ASP A 326 -6.73 10.29 -3.39
N TYR A 327 -6.67 9.23 -2.61
CA TYR A 327 -7.84 8.47 -2.23
C TYR A 327 -7.88 8.20 -0.73
N SER A 328 -9.06 8.37 -0.13
CA SER A 328 -9.34 8.09 1.28
C SER A 328 -10.50 7.13 1.39
N LEU A 329 -10.33 6.07 2.15
CA LEU A 329 -11.32 5.02 2.35
C LEU A 329 -11.62 4.83 3.83
N ASN A 330 -12.90 4.97 4.23
CA ASN A 330 -13.40 4.34 5.44
C ASN A 330 -13.86 2.93 5.06
N ALA A 331 -13.16 1.91 5.53
CA ALA A 331 -13.36 0.55 5.08
C ALA A 331 -14.52 -0.20 5.76
N ASN A 332 -15.18 0.41 6.76
CA ASN A 332 -16.16 -0.29 7.61
C ASN A 332 -17.29 -0.93 6.80
N ASN A 333 -17.94 -0.18 5.92
CA ASN A 333 -19.07 -0.68 5.12
C ASN A 333 -18.64 -1.76 4.14
N CYS A 334 -17.51 -1.54 3.45
CA CYS A 334 -16.94 -2.52 2.54
C CYS A 334 -16.61 -3.83 3.26
N LEU A 335 -15.91 -3.77 4.41
CA LEU A 335 -15.57 -4.93 5.21
C LEU A 335 -16.81 -5.64 5.76
N ALA A 336 -17.81 -4.89 6.25
CA ALA A 336 -19.06 -5.47 6.71
C ALA A 336 -19.79 -6.23 5.59
N SER A 337 -19.79 -5.69 4.36
CA SER A 337 -20.40 -6.37 3.20
C SER A 337 -19.60 -7.61 2.73
N LEU A 338 -18.34 -7.73 3.11
CA LEU A 338 -17.51 -8.92 2.92
C LEU A 338 -17.60 -9.92 4.08
N GLY A 339 -18.52 -9.69 5.04
CA GLY A 339 -18.76 -10.59 6.17
C GLY A 339 -17.93 -10.27 7.42
N VAL A 340 -17.20 -9.15 7.45
CA VAL A 340 -16.37 -8.73 8.60
C VAL A 340 -17.00 -7.50 9.25
N GLY A 341 -18.22 -7.66 9.80
CA GLY A 341 -18.99 -6.55 10.34
C GLY A 341 -19.04 -6.52 11.87
N ARG A 342 -18.91 -7.68 12.51
CA ARG A 342 -19.11 -7.84 13.94
C ARG A 342 -18.17 -6.97 14.78
N MET A 343 -16.91 -6.77 14.35
CA MET A 343 -15.93 -5.97 15.07
C MET A 343 -16.32 -4.49 15.21
N PHE A 344 -17.23 -3.98 14.35
CA PHE A 344 -17.74 -2.61 14.39
C PHE A 344 -19.01 -2.44 15.23
N SER A 345 -19.53 -3.53 15.78
CA SER A 345 -20.79 -3.56 16.53
C SER A 345 -20.58 -3.73 18.03
N ASP A 346 -21.63 -3.50 18.82
CA ASP A 346 -21.63 -3.75 20.26
C ASP A 346 -21.53 -5.25 20.61
N HIS A 347 -21.56 -6.15 19.60
CA HIS A 347 -21.33 -7.59 19.75
C HIS A 347 -19.90 -8.00 19.43
N ALA A 348 -18.98 -7.05 19.29
CA ALA A 348 -17.57 -7.33 19.03
C ALA A 348 -16.94 -8.13 20.19
N GLU A 349 -16.20 -9.15 19.84
CA GLU A 349 -15.45 -9.99 20.78
C GLU A 349 -13.96 -9.68 20.63
N LEU A 350 -13.52 -8.59 21.28
CA LEU A 350 -12.15 -8.06 21.20
C LEU A 350 -11.43 -8.18 22.57
N ASN A 351 -11.74 -9.25 23.31
CA ASN A 351 -11.28 -9.46 24.68
C ASN A 351 -9.77 -9.76 24.84
N ARG A 352 -9.05 -9.88 23.73
CA ARG A 352 -7.58 -9.93 23.74
C ARG A 352 -6.94 -8.56 23.63
N ILE A 353 -7.71 -7.52 23.21
CA ILE A 353 -7.27 -6.13 23.28
C ILE A 353 -7.44 -5.61 24.71
N GLN A 354 -8.62 -5.83 25.29
CA GLN A 354 -8.95 -5.52 26.68
C GLN A 354 -10.07 -6.42 27.21
N SER A 355 -10.21 -6.55 28.54
CA SER A 355 -11.26 -7.38 29.16
C SER A 355 -12.65 -6.78 29.06
N GLU A 356 -12.75 -5.44 29.11
CA GLU A 356 -14.02 -4.73 29.02
C GLU A 356 -14.56 -4.71 27.58
N PRO A 357 -15.89 -4.68 27.39
CA PRO A 357 -16.46 -4.57 26.05
C PRO A 357 -15.94 -3.36 25.29
N MET A 358 -15.54 -3.57 24.06
CA MET A 358 -15.11 -2.52 23.12
C MET A 358 -15.42 -2.91 21.69
N LYS A 359 -15.33 -1.94 20.78
CA LYS A 359 -15.46 -2.17 19.32
C LYS A 359 -14.39 -1.40 18.56
N ILE A 360 -14.22 -1.77 17.30
CA ILE A 360 -13.48 -0.93 16.36
C ILE A 360 -14.43 0.16 15.88
N GLY A 361 -14.03 1.42 16.04
CA GLY A 361 -14.78 2.57 15.54
C GLY A 361 -14.64 2.68 14.03
N GLU A 362 -13.41 2.88 13.57
CA GLU A 362 -13.09 3.01 12.14
C GLU A 362 -11.81 2.29 11.75
N ILE A 363 -11.78 1.76 10.51
CA ILE A 363 -10.55 1.45 9.80
C ILE A 363 -10.49 2.41 8.60
N VAL A 364 -9.55 3.34 8.65
CA VAL A 364 -9.40 4.37 7.62
C VAL A 364 -8.06 4.19 6.92
N GLN A 365 -8.11 4.17 5.59
CA GLN A 365 -6.92 4.12 4.76
C GLN A 365 -6.80 5.40 3.96
N LYS A 366 -5.59 5.94 3.87
CA LYS A 366 -5.25 7.00 2.94
C LYS A 366 -4.08 6.58 2.06
N THR A 367 -4.26 6.77 0.76
CA THR A 367 -3.31 6.41 -0.28
C THR A 367 -3.19 7.54 -1.29
N LYS A 368 -2.02 7.64 -1.90
CA LYS A 368 -1.80 8.53 -3.04
C LYS A 368 -0.86 7.84 -4.02
N VAL A 369 -1.20 7.93 -5.30
CA VAL A 369 -0.34 7.50 -6.39
C VAL A 369 -0.08 8.67 -7.33
N ILE A 370 1.17 8.83 -7.73
CA ILE A 370 1.59 9.71 -8.81
C ILE A 370 2.35 8.80 -9.78
N LEU A 371 1.75 8.54 -10.93
CA LEU A 371 2.35 7.72 -11.99
C LEU A 371 2.78 8.64 -13.12
N ASP A 372 4.07 8.66 -13.38
CA ASP A 372 4.71 9.51 -14.38
C ASP A 372 5.80 8.79 -15.19
N GLU A 373 6.54 9.54 -15.98
CA GLU A 373 7.57 9.03 -16.88
C GLU A 373 8.75 8.37 -16.16
N GLU A 374 8.98 8.73 -14.90
CA GLU A 374 10.07 8.19 -14.07
C GLU A 374 9.67 6.92 -13.30
N GLY A 375 8.37 6.74 -13.08
CA GLY A 375 7.83 5.65 -12.27
C GLY A 375 6.56 6.03 -11.54
N THR A 376 6.42 5.47 -10.35
CA THR A 376 5.41 5.88 -9.38
C THR A 376 6.11 6.59 -8.25
N ARG A 377 5.88 7.88 -8.10
CA ARG A 377 6.63 8.87 -7.32
C ARG A 377 8.14 8.86 -7.60
N ALA A 378 8.64 9.79 -8.37
CA ALA A 378 10.03 9.84 -8.83
C ALA A 378 10.79 11.12 -8.47
N GLY A 379 12.05 10.97 -8.10
CA GLY A 379 13.13 11.97 -8.11
C GLY A 379 14.23 11.50 -9.10
N ALA A 380 14.83 12.41 -9.84
CA ALA A 380 15.64 12.13 -11.03
C ALA A 380 16.95 11.38 -10.78
N ILE A 381 17.26 10.34 -11.56
CA ILE A 381 18.63 9.87 -11.89
C ILE A 381 18.62 9.03 -13.21
N THR A 382 19.77 8.91 -13.83
CA THR A 382 20.15 8.56 -15.21
C THR A 382 19.94 7.08 -15.60
N SER A 383 19.73 6.81 -16.90
CA SER A 383 19.43 5.52 -17.54
C SER A 383 20.63 4.64 -17.86
N GLY A 384 20.45 3.31 -17.74
CA GLY A 384 21.33 2.26 -18.26
C GLY A 384 20.55 1.21 -19.05
N SER A 385 21.22 0.55 -20.02
CA SER A 385 20.61 -0.39 -20.95
C SER A 385 20.89 -1.84 -20.59
N PHE A 386 19.89 -2.74 -20.79
CA PHE A 386 20.05 -4.19 -20.68
C PHE A 386 20.20 -4.84 -22.05
N VAL A 387 20.98 -5.92 -22.11
CA VAL A 387 21.08 -6.81 -23.27
C VAL A 387 20.54 -8.18 -22.86
N SER A 388 19.47 -8.62 -23.51
CA SER A 388 18.95 -9.98 -23.38
C SER A 388 19.73 -10.95 -24.24
N LEU A 389 20.12 -12.09 -23.68
CA LEU A 389 20.74 -13.20 -24.40
C LEU A 389 19.81 -14.41 -24.33
N GLY A 390 19.00 -14.62 -25.37
CA GLY A 390 18.18 -15.83 -25.50
C GLY A 390 17.42 -15.87 -26.82
N GLU A 391 17.77 -16.83 -27.68
CA GLU A 391 17.05 -17.11 -28.92
C GLU A 391 15.82 -18.00 -28.66
N GLU A 392 14.69 -17.41 -28.27
CA GLU A 392 13.36 -17.93 -28.60
C GLU A 392 12.71 -16.96 -29.57
N MET A 393 12.08 -17.48 -30.65
CA MET A 393 11.35 -16.63 -31.61
C MET A 393 10.12 -16.03 -30.91
N ASN A 394 10.31 -14.90 -30.25
CA ASN A 394 9.21 -14.10 -29.68
C ASN A 394 8.36 -13.49 -30.80
N PRO A 395 7.05 -13.29 -30.57
CA PRO A 395 6.21 -12.55 -31.50
C PRO A 395 6.81 -11.16 -31.76
N THR A 396 6.79 -10.71 -33.01
CA THR A 396 7.54 -9.52 -33.43
C THR A 396 7.06 -8.23 -32.78
N GLU A 397 5.76 -8.05 -32.57
CA GLU A 397 5.20 -6.77 -32.10
C GLU A 397 3.99 -6.94 -31.18
N ALA A 398 3.85 -6.06 -30.20
CA ALA A 398 2.67 -5.90 -29.37
C ALA A 398 2.26 -4.43 -29.28
N TYR A 399 0.96 -4.19 -29.18
CA TYR A 399 0.37 -2.85 -29.08
C TYR A 399 -0.54 -2.80 -27.87
N PHE A 400 -0.25 -1.88 -26.92
CA PHE A 400 -1.05 -1.65 -25.72
C PHE A 400 -1.32 -0.15 -25.57
N TYR A 401 -2.55 0.27 -25.85
CA TYR A 401 -2.96 1.67 -25.81
C TYR A 401 -4.09 1.85 -24.79
N ALA A 402 -3.75 2.30 -23.58
CA ALA A 402 -4.70 2.59 -22.51
C ALA A 402 -5.41 3.92 -22.78
N ASP A 403 -6.24 3.97 -23.82
CA ASP A 403 -6.97 5.15 -24.28
C ASP A 403 -8.43 5.24 -23.79
N HIS A 404 -8.80 4.38 -22.82
CA HIS A 404 -10.10 4.33 -22.17
C HIS A 404 -9.95 3.73 -20.76
N PRO A 405 -11.00 3.74 -19.91
CA PRO A 405 -10.90 3.32 -18.51
C PRO A 405 -10.30 1.93 -18.30
N PHE A 406 -9.37 1.84 -17.36
CA PHE A 406 -8.63 0.62 -17.05
C PHE A 406 -8.44 0.41 -15.54
N ALA A 407 -8.11 -0.82 -15.15
CA ALA A 407 -7.64 -1.13 -13.81
C ALA A 407 -6.13 -1.37 -13.79
N TYR A 408 -5.51 -1.23 -12.63
CA TYR A 408 -4.09 -1.50 -12.46
C TYR A 408 -3.78 -2.11 -11.10
N ILE A 409 -2.68 -2.88 -11.03
CA ILE A 409 -2.20 -3.57 -9.84
C ILE A 409 -0.72 -3.30 -9.69
N ILE A 410 -0.27 -2.92 -8.49
CA ILE A 410 1.14 -2.92 -8.12
C ILE A 410 1.40 -4.17 -7.28
N GLN A 411 2.31 -5.01 -7.75
CA GLN A 411 2.72 -6.26 -7.13
C GLN A 411 4.13 -6.11 -6.56
N ASP A 412 4.37 -6.69 -5.37
CA ASP A 412 5.69 -6.74 -4.75
C ASP A 412 6.53 -7.95 -5.24
N PRO A 413 7.82 -8.03 -4.86
CA PRO A 413 8.68 -9.16 -5.21
C PRO A 413 8.25 -10.51 -4.59
N PHE A 414 7.36 -10.52 -3.60
CA PHE A 414 6.78 -11.72 -3.00
C PHE A 414 5.46 -12.16 -3.67
N ASP A 415 5.13 -11.55 -4.82
CA ASP A 415 3.91 -11.77 -5.58
C ASP A 415 2.60 -11.34 -4.89
N ASN A 416 2.65 -10.46 -3.86
CA ASN A 416 1.44 -9.91 -3.25
C ASN A 416 0.90 -8.71 -4.05
N TYR A 417 -0.42 -8.60 -4.16
CA TYR A 417 -1.09 -7.42 -4.71
C TYR A 417 -1.10 -6.32 -3.64
N CYS A 418 -0.17 -5.40 -3.75
CA CYS A 418 0.03 -4.35 -2.76
C CYS A 418 -0.96 -3.23 -2.90
N PHE A 419 -1.19 -2.81 -4.14
CA PHE A 419 -2.15 -1.76 -4.49
C PHE A 419 -2.98 -2.18 -5.68
N MET A 420 -4.24 -1.76 -5.68
CA MET A 420 -5.13 -1.89 -6.82
C MET A 420 -5.85 -0.56 -7.05
N GLY A 421 -6.07 -0.22 -8.32
CA GLY A 421 -6.73 1.03 -8.67
C GLY A 421 -7.47 0.96 -10.00
N THR A 422 -8.31 1.98 -10.22
CA THR A 422 -8.96 2.28 -11.49
C THR A 422 -8.57 3.67 -11.96
N PHE A 423 -8.46 3.84 -13.26
CA PHE A 423 -8.30 5.14 -13.88
C PHE A 423 -9.42 5.40 -14.89
N TRP A 424 -10.19 6.45 -14.65
CA TRP A 424 -11.33 6.90 -15.47
C TRP A 424 -11.05 8.23 -16.19
N GLY A 425 -9.81 8.72 -16.11
CA GLY A 425 -9.39 10.02 -16.62
C GLY A 425 -9.01 11.00 -15.52
N ASP A 426 -8.36 12.10 -15.90
CA ASP A 426 -7.98 13.13 -14.92
C ASP A 426 -9.22 13.78 -14.34
N SER A 427 -9.31 13.86 -13.01
CA SER A 427 -10.27 14.74 -12.39
C SER A 427 -9.93 16.18 -12.82
N GLN A 428 -10.86 16.87 -13.47
CA GLN A 428 -10.67 18.29 -13.74
C GLN A 428 -10.55 18.99 -12.39
N VAL A 429 -9.35 19.43 -12.06
CA VAL A 429 -9.16 20.43 -11.01
C VAL A 429 -9.58 21.74 -11.68
N ASP A 430 -10.78 22.23 -11.30
CA ASP A 430 -11.25 23.57 -11.66
C ASP A 430 -10.32 24.65 -11.11
#